data_7143c8b6295b5ddce213a908498bed6e
#
_entry.id   7143c8b6295b5ddce213a908498bed6e
#
_cell.length_a   1.000
_cell.length_b   1.000
_cell.length_c   1.000
_cell.angle_alpha   90.00
_cell.angle_beta   90.00
_cell.angle_gamma   90.00
#
_symmetry.space_group_name_H-M   'P 1'
#
loop_
_entity.id
_entity.type
_entity.pdbx_description
1 polymer ?
#
loop_
_entity_poly.entity_id
_entity_poly.type
_entity_poly.pdbx_seq_one_letter_code
_entity_poly.pdbx_strand_id
1 'polypeptide(L)'
;MSAINPIGSVEVVRDENGYWWHRGIPSFDGGEDPVQYHARLKEKGLELKYWGMDSDLDSHPYFDGTAAHCLGWEPEAPSPEWFLLGIFDTEDGPHVHWARPTPKEYAYSTNGEDWTDWDSFLSQNDDLAAGDECQRGEIQYADPAEFVDSDSVTSAMADNAASSDLGEWADDFPTVSADAKQELEDFLDAWARKNCDCSFYRVKNIETFTIAAEDLEQEEVTP
;
A
#
# COMPACT_ATOMS: atom_id res chain seq x y z
N MET A 1 1.75 -10.32 -19.28
CA MET A 1 1.94 -9.79 -17.89
C MET A 1 3.39 -9.33 -17.83
N SER A 2 3.63 -8.02 -17.78
CA SER A 2 4.98 -7.46 -17.65
C SER A 2 5.43 -7.70 -16.21
N ALA A 3 6.55 -8.38 -16.02
CA ALA A 3 7.16 -8.53 -14.71
C ALA A 3 7.45 -7.11 -14.18
N ILE A 4 6.74 -6.69 -13.14
CA ILE A 4 7.06 -5.46 -12.42
C ILE A 4 8.40 -5.72 -11.77
N ASN A 5 9.44 -5.05 -12.27
CA ASN A 5 10.76 -5.14 -11.64
C ASN A 5 10.61 -4.49 -10.25
N PRO A 6 10.80 -5.23 -9.16
CA PRO A 6 10.59 -4.67 -7.82
C PRO A 6 11.56 -3.49 -7.64
N ILE A 7 11.03 -2.34 -7.21
CA ILE A 7 11.86 -1.21 -6.82
C ILE A 7 12.61 -1.64 -5.55
N GLY A 8 13.93 -1.55 -5.57
CA GLY A 8 14.78 -1.97 -4.48
C GLY A 8 16.04 -1.11 -4.37
N SER A 9 16.91 -1.45 -3.45
CA SER A 9 18.18 -0.73 -3.23
C SER A 9 19.01 -0.64 -4.50
N VAL A 10 19.53 0.55 -4.77
CA VAL A 10 20.48 0.84 -5.86
C VAL A 10 21.64 1.68 -5.32
N GLU A 11 22.73 1.74 -6.08
CA GLU A 11 23.86 2.61 -5.75
C GLU A 11 23.41 4.08 -5.69
N VAL A 12 23.74 4.74 -4.59
CA VAL A 12 23.42 6.16 -4.33
C VAL A 12 24.61 7.01 -4.74
N VAL A 13 24.42 7.85 -5.75
CA VAL A 13 25.41 8.83 -6.18
C VAL A 13 24.76 10.19 -6.12
N ARG A 14 25.02 10.94 -5.03
CA ARG A 14 24.49 12.27 -4.82
C ARG A 14 25.12 13.29 -5.80
N ASP A 15 24.36 14.31 -6.13
CA ASP A 15 24.82 15.44 -6.93
C ASP A 15 25.75 16.37 -6.13
N GLU A 16 26.20 17.46 -6.76
CA GLU A 16 27.08 18.47 -6.16
C GLU A 16 26.45 19.24 -4.98
N ASN A 17 25.14 19.16 -4.81
CA ASN A 17 24.37 19.76 -3.72
C ASN A 17 23.98 18.75 -2.62
N GLY A 18 24.33 17.48 -2.81
CA GLY A 18 23.99 16.40 -1.88
C GLY A 18 22.63 15.77 -2.10
N TYR A 19 21.90 16.17 -3.15
CA TYR A 19 20.60 15.61 -3.51
C TYR A 19 20.73 14.34 -4.34
N TRP A 20 19.70 13.50 -4.29
CA TRP A 20 19.63 12.27 -5.05
C TRP A 20 18.20 11.78 -5.19
N TRP A 21 17.87 11.12 -6.29
CA TRP A 21 16.57 10.54 -6.55
C TRP A 21 16.70 9.14 -7.16
N HIS A 22 15.87 8.22 -6.69
CA HIS A 22 15.88 6.84 -7.18
C HIS A 22 15.35 6.78 -8.61
N ARG A 23 16.18 6.34 -9.55
CA ARG A 23 15.88 6.30 -11.01
C ARG A 23 14.69 5.41 -11.40
N GLY A 24 14.29 4.46 -10.55
CA GLY A 24 13.14 3.57 -10.76
C GLY A 24 11.79 4.19 -10.39
N ILE A 25 11.81 5.42 -9.86
CA ILE A 25 10.63 6.15 -9.43
C ILE A 25 10.55 7.43 -10.26
N PRO A 26 9.41 7.73 -10.89
CA PRO A 26 9.22 9.01 -11.55
C PRO A 26 9.52 10.14 -10.60
N SER A 27 10.25 11.15 -11.08
CA SER A 27 10.53 12.35 -10.29
C SER A 27 9.21 12.99 -9.83
N PHE A 28 9.24 13.54 -8.64
CA PHE A 28 8.17 14.39 -8.15
C PHE A 28 8.17 15.66 -9.01
N ASP A 29 7.33 15.68 -10.01
CA ASP A 29 7.17 16.86 -10.86
C ASP A 29 6.28 17.82 -10.07
N GLY A 30 6.81 18.95 -9.62
CA GLY A 30 6.29 19.90 -8.63
C GLY A 30 4.79 20.29 -8.63
N GLY A 31 3.94 19.46 -9.16
CA GLY A 31 2.48 19.52 -9.20
C GLY A 31 1.78 18.23 -8.78
N GLU A 32 2.49 17.16 -8.44
CA GLU A 32 1.86 15.93 -7.96
C GLU A 32 1.51 16.07 -6.48
N ASP A 33 0.24 15.81 -6.14
CA ASP A 33 -0.22 15.77 -4.75
C ASP A 33 0.56 14.68 -3.99
N PRO A 34 1.16 14.99 -2.81
CA PRO A 34 1.83 14.02 -1.96
C PRO A 34 0.98 12.78 -1.68
N VAL A 35 -0.33 12.92 -1.55
CA VAL A 35 -1.27 11.80 -1.33
C VAL A 35 -1.26 10.85 -2.52
N GLN A 36 -1.26 11.37 -3.76
CA GLN A 36 -1.21 10.54 -4.97
C GLN A 36 0.14 9.84 -5.11
N TYR A 37 1.23 10.53 -4.77
CA TYR A 37 2.56 9.92 -4.76
C TYR A 37 2.66 8.74 -3.79
N HIS A 38 2.18 8.91 -2.55
CA HIS A 38 2.16 7.85 -1.54
C HIS A 38 1.27 6.66 -1.98
N ALA A 39 0.07 6.94 -2.51
CA ALA A 39 -0.82 5.90 -3.03
C ALA A 39 -0.13 5.07 -4.13
N ARG A 40 0.54 5.73 -5.07
CA ARG A 40 1.29 5.08 -6.15
C ARG A 40 2.44 4.20 -5.65
N LEU A 41 3.14 4.59 -4.59
CA LEU A 41 4.18 3.76 -3.98
C LEU A 41 3.57 2.55 -3.27
N LYS A 42 2.47 2.75 -2.56
CA LYS A 42 1.71 1.66 -1.92
C LYS A 42 1.20 0.64 -2.95
N GLU A 43 0.68 1.08 -4.09
CA GLU A 43 0.28 0.21 -5.21
C GLU A 43 1.44 -0.63 -5.76
N LYS A 44 2.68 -0.13 -5.62
CA LYS A 44 3.91 -0.86 -5.96
C LYS A 44 4.40 -1.78 -4.84
N GLY A 45 3.63 -1.92 -3.76
CA GLY A 45 3.97 -2.74 -2.60
C GLY A 45 5.11 -2.14 -1.77
N LEU A 46 5.18 -0.81 -1.69
CA LEU A 46 6.19 -0.10 -0.91
C LEU A 46 5.55 0.64 0.25
N GLU A 47 6.16 0.52 1.41
CA GLU A 47 5.94 1.37 2.57
C GLU A 47 6.95 2.52 2.54
N LEU A 48 6.50 3.73 2.87
CA LEU A 48 7.29 4.94 2.85
C LEU A 48 7.48 5.50 4.25
N LYS A 49 8.70 5.98 4.55
CA LYS A 49 9.02 6.79 5.72
C LYS A 49 9.87 7.99 5.28
N TYR A 50 9.57 9.16 5.81
CA TYR A 50 10.25 10.37 5.40
C TYR A 50 10.32 11.39 6.54
N TRP A 51 11.33 12.28 6.49
CA TRP A 51 11.47 13.39 7.42
C TRP A 51 12.40 14.48 6.83
N GLY A 52 12.35 15.66 7.43
CA GLY A 52 13.20 16.80 7.09
C GLY A 52 14.58 16.72 7.75
N MET A 53 15.55 17.38 7.15
CA MET A 53 16.93 17.50 7.67
C MET A 53 16.99 18.13 9.06
N ASP A 54 16.05 19.00 9.40
CA ASP A 54 15.89 19.62 10.71
C ASP A 54 15.52 18.66 11.83
N SER A 55 15.02 17.46 11.47
CA SER A 55 14.79 16.38 12.44
C SER A 55 16.08 15.67 12.86
N ASP A 56 17.12 15.73 12.04
CA ASP A 56 18.40 15.04 12.27
C ASP A 56 19.49 15.99 12.76
N LEU A 57 19.43 17.28 12.39
CA LEU A 57 20.48 18.25 12.65
C LEU A 57 19.94 19.52 13.34
N ASP A 58 20.55 19.89 14.46
CA ASP A 58 20.25 21.15 15.15
C ASP A 58 20.76 22.38 14.40
N SER A 59 21.77 22.23 13.53
CA SER A 59 22.39 23.33 12.77
C SER A 59 22.96 22.84 11.45
N HIS A 60 22.71 23.61 10.41
CA HIS A 60 23.29 23.41 9.08
C HIS A 60 23.29 24.76 8.33
N PRO A 61 24.28 25.05 7.44
CA PRO A 61 24.31 26.30 6.65
C PRO A 61 23.04 26.54 5.80
N TYR A 62 22.27 25.51 5.52
CA TYR A 62 20.96 25.64 4.87
C TYR A 62 19.96 26.41 5.73
N PHE A 63 19.93 26.16 7.06
CA PHE A 63 18.93 26.75 7.97
C PHE A 63 19.09 28.25 8.19
N ASP A 64 20.31 28.78 8.04
CA ASP A 64 20.56 30.23 8.13
C ASP A 64 20.60 30.92 6.75
N GLY A 65 20.33 30.18 5.66
CA GLY A 65 20.31 30.69 4.30
C GLY A 65 21.68 30.93 3.69
N THR A 66 22.78 30.48 4.31
CA THR A 66 24.14 30.63 3.77
C THR A 66 24.51 29.58 2.74
N ALA A 67 23.73 28.52 2.62
CA ALA A 67 23.84 27.47 1.60
C ALA A 67 22.47 27.02 1.08
N ALA A 68 22.45 26.56 -0.18
CA ALA A 68 21.27 25.99 -0.83
C ALA A 68 21.51 24.50 -1.15
N HIS A 69 22.15 23.76 -0.22
CA HIS A 69 22.53 22.37 -0.39
C HIS A 69 22.41 21.61 0.93
N CYS A 70 22.36 20.28 0.87
CA CYS A 70 22.33 19.40 2.04
C CYS A 70 23.65 18.62 2.25
N LEU A 71 24.77 19.14 1.74
CA LEU A 71 26.09 18.50 1.91
C LEU A 71 26.45 18.40 3.39
N GLY A 72 26.90 17.22 3.81
CA GLY A 72 27.21 16.92 5.20
C GLY A 72 26.06 16.34 6.00
N TRP A 73 24.84 16.32 5.45
CA TRP A 73 23.75 15.58 6.00
C TRP A 73 23.76 14.12 5.49
N GLU A 74 23.90 13.18 6.40
CA GLU A 74 23.93 11.75 6.13
C GLU A 74 22.79 11.07 6.92
N PRO A 75 21.54 11.11 6.40
CA PRO A 75 20.41 10.47 7.09
C PRO A 75 20.60 8.96 7.19
N GLU A 76 20.32 8.41 8.36
CA GLU A 76 20.42 6.98 8.63
C GLU A 76 19.13 6.25 8.26
N ALA A 77 19.25 5.05 7.67
CA ALA A 77 18.07 4.22 7.39
C ALA A 77 17.38 3.84 8.70
N PRO A 78 16.03 3.82 8.76
CA PRO A 78 15.30 3.44 9.96
C PRO A 78 15.65 2.04 10.48
N SER A 79 15.96 1.10 9.57
CA SER A 79 16.47 -0.24 9.82
C SER A 79 16.98 -0.86 8.51
N PRO A 80 17.69 -2.01 8.54
CA PRO A 80 18.40 -2.55 7.36
C PRO A 80 17.51 -2.87 6.15
N GLU A 81 16.24 -3.10 6.33
CA GLU A 81 15.30 -3.39 5.24
C GLU A 81 14.87 -2.15 4.46
N TRP A 82 15.15 -0.94 4.97
CA TRP A 82 14.83 0.31 4.29
C TRP A 82 15.94 0.70 3.31
N PHE A 83 15.56 1.10 2.12
CA PHE A 83 16.47 1.65 1.11
C PHE A 83 16.10 3.10 0.80
N LEU A 84 17.11 3.87 0.45
CA LEU A 84 16.94 5.27 0.11
C LEU A 84 16.11 5.41 -1.17
N LEU A 85 15.09 6.26 -1.14
CA LEU A 85 14.24 6.61 -2.26
C LEU A 85 14.60 7.97 -2.85
N GLY A 86 14.98 8.92 -2.00
CA GLY A 86 15.40 10.24 -2.41
C GLY A 86 15.87 11.13 -1.28
N ILE A 87 16.72 12.08 -1.64
CA ILE A 87 17.05 13.27 -0.84
C ILE A 87 16.85 14.46 -1.77
N PHE A 88 15.93 15.34 -1.45
CA PHE A 88 15.53 16.45 -2.31
C PHE A 88 15.06 17.63 -1.50
N ASP A 89 15.03 18.80 -2.13
CA ASP A 89 14.57 20.05 -1.52
C ASP A 89 13.05 20.19 -1.65
N THR A 90 12.43 20.75 -0.63
CA THR A 90 11.01 21.07 -0.57
C THR A 90 10.83 22.51 -0.10
N GLU A 91 9.61 23.02 -0.04
CA GLU A 91 9.31 24.33 0.54
C GLU A 91 9.70 24.42 2.03
N ASP A 92 9.72 23.27 2.73
CA ASP A 92 10.12 23.15 4.13
C ASP A 92 11.61 22.77 4.31
N GLY A 93 12.39 22.72 3.23
CA GLY A 93 13.81 22.36 3.21
C GLY A 93 14.08 20.92 2.74
N PRO A 94 15.35 20.47 2.88
CA PRO A 94 15.78 19.16 2.43
C PRO A 94 15.08 18.03 3.20
N HIS A 95 14.52 17.07 2.46
CA HIS A 95 13.85 15.88 2.98
C HIS A 95 14.53 14.61 2.48
N VAL A 96 14.49 13.57 3.33
CA VAL A 96 14.86 12.20 2.96
C VAL A 96 13.61 11.33 2.89
N HIS A 97 13.55 10.50 1.86
CA HIS A 97 12.53 9.47 1.70
C HIS A 97 13.20 8.09 1.70
N TRP A 98 12.69 7.21 2.54
CA TRP A 98 13.05 5.82 2.62
C TRP A 98 11.88 4.94 2.24
N ALA A 99 12.15 3.83 1.59
CA ALA A 99 11.13 2.84 1.29
C ALA A 99 11.58 1.44 1.70
N ARG A 100 10.61 0.59 1.97
CA ARG A 100 10.80 -0.86 2.09
C ARG A 100 9.65 -1.59 1.41
N PRO A 101 9.83 -2.85 0.99
CA PRO A 101 8.69 -3.67 0.62
C PRO A 101 7.67 -3.70 1.77
N THR A 102 6.40 -3.52 1.44
CA THR A 102 5.34 -3.67 2.46
C THR A 102 5.44 -5.06 3.08
N PRO A 103 5.54 -5.18 4.40
CA PRO A 103 5.55 -6.47 5.07
C PRO A 103 4.35 -7.30 4.67
N LYS A 104 4.58 -8.56 4.36
CA LYS A 104 3.49 -9.48 4.06
C LYS A 104 2.79 -9.89 5.34
N GLU A 105 1.49 -9.87 5.29
CA GLU A 105 0.66 -10.44 6.34
C GLU A 105 0.34 -11.89 5.97
N TYR A 106 0.31 -12.76 6.97
CA TYR A 106 0.06 -14.17 6.77
C TYR A 106 -1.14 -14.65 7.58
N ALA A 107 -1.89 -15.57 6.98
CA ALA A 107 -2.87 -16.37 7.69
C ALA A 107 -2.37 -17.81 7.80
N TYR A 108 -2.81 -18.52 8.84
CA TYR A 108 -2.38 -19.87 9.19
C TYR A 108 -3.57 -20.81 9.27
N SER A 109 -3.33 -22.08 8.93
CA SER A 109 -4.34 -23.12 8.94
C SER A 109 -3.73 -24.50 9.17
N THR A 110 -4.44 -25.38 9.88
CA THR A 110 -4.09 -26.80 10.00
C THR A 110 -4.72 -27.66 8.92
N ASN A 111 -5.81 -27.19 8.29
CA ASN A 111 -6.62 -27.98 7.35
C ASN A 111 -6.68 -27.36 5.93
N GLY A 112 -6.17 -26.16 5.71
CA GLY A 112 -6.21 -25.45 4.44
C GLY A 112 -7.55 -24.81 4.08
N GLU A 113 -8.53 -24.85 4.98
CA GLU A 113 -9.88 -24.32 4.79
C GLU A 113 -10.16 -23.14 5.72
N ASP A 114 -9.83 -23.28 7.01
CA ASP A 114 -10.02 -22.27 8.04
C ASP A 114 -8.72 -21.50 8.27
N TRP A 115 -8.74 -20.22 7.90
CA TRP A 115 -7.57 -19.35 7.93
C TRP A 115 -7.73 -18.24 8.95
N THR A 116 -6.76 -18.11 9.86
CA THR A 116 -6.74 -17.08 10.91
C THR A 116 -5.37 -16.42 11.01
N ASP A 117 -5.30 -15.28 11.70
CA ASP A 117 -4.03 -14.68 12.12
C ASP A 117 -3.29 -15.60 13.09
N TRP A 118 -2.02 -15.30 13.37
CA TRP A 118 -1.16 -16.15 14.20
C TRP A 118 -1.68 -16.33 15.62
N ASP A 119 -2.13 -15.26 16.27
CA ASP A 119 -2.59 -15.29 17.65
C ASP A 119 -3.88 -16.12 17.78
N SER A 120 -4.81 -15.93 16.86
CA SER A 120 -6.04 -16.72 16.75
C SER A 120 -5.73 -18.18 16.42
N PHE A 121 -4.75 -18.44 15.55
CA PHE A 121 -4.30 -19.77 15.21
C PHE A 121 -3.75 -20.53 16.42
N LEU A 122 -2.86 -19.92 17.20
CA LEU A 122 -2.32 -20.51 18.43
C LEU A 122 -3.43 -20.76 19.46
N SER A 123 -4.30 -19.78 19.66
CA SER A 123 -5.38 -19.91 20.66
C SER A 123 -6.40 -21.01 20.33
N GLN A 124 -6.51 -21.40 19.08
CA GLN A 124 -7.41 -22.48 18.62
C GLN A 124 -6.74 -23.87 18.59
N ASN A 125 -5.42 -23.92 18.74
CA ASN A 125 -4.61 -25.13 18.62
C ASN A 125 -3.61 -25.22 19.77
N ASP A 126 -4.10 -25.38 20.99
CA ASP A 126 -3.30 -25.35 22.25
C ASP A 126 -2.25 -26.47 22.36
N ASP A 127 -2.32 -27.49 21.51
CA ASP A 127 -1.44 -28.67 21.51
C ASP A 127 -0.27 -28.56 20.51
N LEU A 128 -0.14 -27.44 19.80
CA LEU A 128 0.95 -27.22 18.87
C LEU A 128 2.30 -27.14 19.59
N ALA A 129 3.31 -27.74 18.98
CA ALA A 129 4.68 -27.77 19.46
C ALA A 129 5.69 -27.36 18.38
N ALA A 130 6.88 -26.98 18.81
CA ALA A 130 7.98 -26.73 17.90
C ALA A 130 8.32 -27.99 17.09
N GLY A 131 8.36 -27.85 15.79
CA GLY A 131 8.54 -28.93 14.81
C GLY A 131 7.25 -29.38 14.15
N ASP A 132 6.08 -28.95 14.63
CA ASP A 132 4.82 -29.23 13.97
C ASP A 132 4.70 -28.43 12.66
N GLU A 133 3.98 -29.00 11.70
CA GLU A 133 3.74 -28.38 10.40
C GLU A 133 2.30 -27.87 10.33
N CYS A 134 2.15 -26.66 9.84
CA CYS A 134 0.88 -26.06 9.45
C CYS A 134 1.00 -25.45 8.05
N GLN A 135 -0.08 -24.92 7.52
CA GLN A 135 -0.07 -24.13 6.31
C GLN A 135 -0.07 -22.66 6.68
N ARG A 136 0.71 -21.86 5.94
CA ARG A 136 0.59 -20.41 5.95
C ARG A 136 0.41 -19.91 4.53
N GLY A 137 -0.31 -18.84 4.38
CA GLY A 137 -0.47 -18.18 3.10
C GLY A 137 -0.55 -16.66 3.25
N GLU A 138 -0.16 -15.96 2.20
CA GLU A 138 -0.17 -14.50 2.17
C GLU A 138 -1.61 -13.98 2.15
N ILE A 139 -1.94 -13.06 3.06
CA ILE A 139 -3.22 -12.35 3.08
C ILE A 139 -3.23 -11.35 1.94
N GLN A 140 -4.28 -11.40 1.14
CA GLN A 140 -4.62 -10.38 0.16
C GLN A 140 -6.03 -9.87 0.44
N TYR A 141 -6.13 -8.69 1.02
CA TYR A 141 -7.41 -8.02 1.20
C TYR A 141 -8.10 -7.78 -0.14
N ALA A 142 -9.41 -7.88 -0.14
CA ALA A 142 -10.19 -7.58 -1.33
C ALA A 142 -10.14 -6.08 -1.64
N ASP A 143 -10.04 -5.72 -2.92
CA ASP A 143 -10.21 -4.33 -3.34
C ASP A 143 -11.72 -4.03 -3.35
N PRO A 144 -12.21 -3.02 -2.60
CA PRO A 144 -13.63 -2.68 -2.59
C PRO A 144 -14.17 -2.33 -3.99
N ALA A 145 -13.32 -1.88 -4.91
CA ALA A 145 -13.69 -1.66 -6.30
C ALA A 145 -14.08 -2.95 -7.06
N GLU A 146 -13.66 -4.13 -6.60
CA GLU A 146 -14.10 -5.41 -7.20
C GLU A 146 -15.61 -5.68 -7.02
N PHE A 147 -16.31 -4.93 -6.17
CA PHE A 147 -17.70 -5.18 -5.79
C PHE A 147 -18.67 -4.10 -6.29
N VAL A 148 -18.19 -3.17 -7.10
CA VAL A 148 -18.99 -2.15 -7.75
C VAL A 148 -18.63 -2.09 -9.24
N ASP A 149 -19.63 -1.81 -10.07
CA ASP A 149 -19.46 -1.63 -11.52
C ASP A 149 -20.56 -0.74 -12.09
N SER A 150 -20.29 -0.11 -13.20
CA SER A 150 -21.22 0.79 -13.87
C SER A 150 -22.43 0.07 -14.47
N ASP A 151 -22.30 -1.22 -14.82
CA ASP A 151 -23.40 -2.03 -15.34
C ASP A 151 -24.44 -2.30 -14.26
N SER A 152 -24.01 -2.64 -13.05
CA SER A 152 -24.91 -2.84 -11.91
C SER A 152 -25.69 -1.57 -11.59
N VAL A 153 -25.05 -0.40 -11.62
CA VAL A 153 -25.72 0.89 -11.38
C VAL A 153 -26.75 1.18 -12.46
N THR A 154 -26.36 1.06 -13.74
CA THR A 154 -27.27 1.33 -14.86
C THR A 154 -28.42 0.34 -14.94
N SER A 155 -28.20 -0.94 -14.59
CA SER A 155 -29.25 -1.94 -14.48
C SER A 155 -30.25 -1.60 -13.36
N ALA A 156 -29.74 -1.19 -12.18
CA ALA A 156 -30.61 -0.74 -11.09
C ALA A 156 -31.44 0.51 -11.45
N MET A 157 -30.89 1.42 -12.25
CA MET A 157 -31.61 2.57 -12.78
C MET A 157 -32.74 2.14 -13.73
N ALA A 158 -32.47 1.18 -14.62
CA ALA A 158 -33.48 0.63 -15.53
C ALA A 158 -34.62 -0.04 -14.75
N ASP A 159 -34.30 -0.90 -13.79
CA ASP A 159 -35.27 -1.60 -12.96
C ASP A 159 -36.16 -0.64 -12.16
N ASN A 160 -35.55 0.39 -11.58
CA ASN A 160 -36.27 1.43 -10.84
C ASN A 160 -37.21 2.23 -11.77
N ALA A 161 -36.77 2.55 -12.96
CA ALA A 161 -37.61 3.27 -13.93
C ALA A 161 -38.78 2.41 -14.40
N ALA A 162 -38.53 1.14 -14.75
CA ALA A 162 -39.57 0.19 -15.16
C ALA A 162 -40.63 -0.07 -14.08
N SER A 163 -40.20 0.00 -12.81
CA SER A 163 -41.08 -0.19 -11.66
C SER A 163 -41.87 1.06 -11.23
N SER A 164 -41.59 2.20 -11.84
CA SER A 164 -42.24 3.46 -11.55
C SER A 164 -43.59 3.62 -12.28
N ASP A 165 -44.37 4.66 -11.97
CA ASP A 165 -45.57 5.06 -12.71
C ASP A 165 -45.29 5.54 -14.14
N LEU A 166 -44.02 5.72 -14.51
CA LEU A 166 -43.53 6.06 -15.85
C LEU A 166 -43.03 4.85 -16.62
N GLY A 167 -43.13 3.65 -16.07
CA GLY A 167 -42.51 2.41 -16.63
C GLY A 167 -42.91 2.11 -18.08
N GLU A 168 -44.14 2.47 -18.48
CA GLU A 168 -44.59 2.28 -19.89
C GLU A 168 -43.79 3.07 -20.94
N TRP A 169 -43.00 4.08 -20.49
CA TRP A 169 -42.19 4.94 -21.35
C TRP A 169 -40.68 4.79 -21.11
N ALA A 170 -40.27 3.80 -20.32
CA ALA A 170 -38.87 3.63 -19.87
C ALA A 170 -38.10 2.58 -20.67
N ASP A 171 -38.60 2.10 -21.82
CA ASP A 171 -38.06 0.96 -22.57
C ASP A 171 -36.56 1.08 -22.90
N ASP A 172 -36.06 2.30 -23.19
CA ASP A 172 -34.66 2.53 -23.57
C ASP A 172 -33.84 3.24 -22.47
N PHE A 173 -34.34 3.28 -21.23
CA PHE A 173 -33.65 3.97 -20.13
C PHE A 173 -32.82 2.97 -19.28
N PRO A 174 -31.57 3.36 -18.89
CA PRO A 174 -30.82 4.55 -19.32
C PRO A 174 -30.05 4.30 -20.61
N THR A 175 -30.06 5.25 -21.55
CA THR A 175 -29.15 5.22 -22.68
C THR A 175 -27.86 5.92 -22.32
N VAL A 176 -26.78 5.16 -22.14
CA VAL A 176 -25.46 5.65 -21.69
C VAL A 176 -24.42 5.40 -22.76
N SER A 177 -23.62 6.42 -23.12
CA SER A 177 -22.50 6.24 -24.03
C SER A 177 -21.37 5.45 -23.35
N ALA A 178 -20.48 4.85 -24.16
CA ALA A 178 -19.32 4.13 -23.63
C ALA A 178 -18.41 5.03 -22.76
N ASP A 179 -18.23 6.29 -23.19
CA ASP A 179 -17.40 7.25 -22.44
C ASP A 179 -18.01 7.60 -21.08
N ALA A 180 -19.34 7.86 -21.05
CA ALA A 180 -20.03 8.14 -19.80
C ALA A 180 -20.08 6.92 -18.86
N LYS A 181 -20.11 5.72 -19.42
CA LYS A 181 -20.02 4.48 -18.65
C LYS A 181 -18.63 4.32 -18.02
N GLN A 182 -17.57 4.62 -18.78
CA GLN A 182 -16.20 4.59 -18.24
C GLN A 182 -15.99 5.66 -17.16
N GLU A 183 -16.54 6.86 -17.34
CA GLU A 183 -16.49 7.91 -16.32
C GLU A 183 -17.17 7.48 -15.01
N LEU A 184 -18.32 6.81 -15.11
CA LEU A 184 -19.01 6.26 -13.96
C LEU A 184 -18.21 5.15 -13.28
N GLU A 185 -17.59 4.26 -14.05
CA GLU A 185 -16.72 3.19 -13.55
C GLU A 185 -15.54 3.77 -12.75
N ASP A 186 -14.80 4.71 -13.35
CA ASP A 186 -13.66 5.37 -12.72
C ASP A 186 -14.07 6.09 -11.42
N PHE A 187 -15.26 6.70 -11.41
CA PHE A 187 -15.81 7.34 -10.22
C PHE A 187 -16.15 6.33 -9.12
N LEU A 188 -16.83 5.22 -9.47
CA LEU A 188 -17.22 4.18 -8.54
C LEU A 188 -15.98 3.52 -7.90
N ASP A 189 -14.99 3.19 -8.70
CA ASP A 189 -13.71 2.64 -8.27
C ASP A 189 -13.01 3.55 -7.25
N ALA A 190 -12.85 4.82 -7.60
CA ALA A 190 -12.20 5.78 -6.73
C ALA A 190 -13.00 6.01 -5.43
N TRP A 191 -14.33 6.06 -5.52
CA TRP A 191 -15.20 6.24 -4.38
C TRP A 191 -15.16 5.03 -3.45
N ALA A 192 -15.22 3.81 -3.99
CA ALA A 192 -15.18 2.57 -3.21
C ALA A 192 -13.87 2.45 -2.44
N ARG A 193 -12.72 2.63 -3.11
CA ARG A 193 -11.39 2.59 -2.46
C ARG A 193 -11.20 3.66 -1.39
N LYS A 194 -11.87 4.80 -1.53
CA LYS A 194 -11.76 5.90 -0.56
C LYS A 194 -12.64 5.70 0.68
N ASN A 195 -13.81 5.05 0.52
CA ASN A 195 -14.88 5.11 1.52
C ASN A 195 -15.30 3.73 2.07
N CYS A 196 -14.81 2.64 1.46
CA CYS A 196 -15.15 1.28 1.86
C CYS A 196 -13.91 0.53 2.30
N ASP A 197 -13.91 0.01 3.53
CA ASP A 197 -12.86 -0.87 4.03
C ASP A 197 -13.31 -2.34 3.87
N CYS A 198 -12.42 -3.16 3.29
CA CYS A 198 -12.61 -4.59 3.22
C CYS A 198 -11.78 -5.28 4.30
N SER A 199 -12.43 -5.86 5.31
CA SER A 199 -11.78 -6.67 6.34
C SER A 199 -11.64 -8.15 5.96
N PHE A 200 -12.21 -8.56 4.83
CA PHE A 200 -12.14 -9.92 4.32
C PHE A 200 -11.06 -10.04 3.24
N TYR A 201 -10.45 -11.20 3.17
CA TYR A 201 -9.27 -11.44 2.36
C TYR A 201 -9.30 -12.79 1.67
N ARG A 202 -8.44 -12.93 0.66
CA ARG A 202 -8.07 -14.20 0.04
C ARG A 202 -6.70 -14.61 0.56
N VAL A 203 -6.50 -15.90 0.71
CA VAL A 203 -5.19 -16.47 1.04
C VAL A 203 -4.53 -16.93 -0.25
N LYS A 204 -3.30 -16.50 -0.50
CA LYS A 204 -2.50 -16.85 -1.69
C LYS A 204 -1.11 -17.36 -1.29
N ASN A 205 -0.42 -17.93 -2.27
CA ASN A 205 0.96 -18.40 -2.09
C ASN A 205 1.11 -19.31 -0.86
N ILE A 206 0.18 -20.26 -0.74
CA ILE A 206 0.10 -21.20 0.39
C ILE A 206 1.32 -22.10 0.37
N GLU A 207 1.98 -22.22 1.51
CA GLU A 207 3.15 -23.07 1.74
C GLU A 207 3.04 -23.80 3.07
N THR A 208 3.82 -24.88 3.21
CA THR A 208 4.01 -25.53 4.51
C THR A 208 4.92 -24.68 5.37
N PHE A 209 4.50 -24.43 6.59
CA PHE A 209 5.25 -23.70 7.60
C PHE A 209 5.51 -24.61 8.79
N THR A 210 6.79 -24.76 9.16
CA THR A 210 7.19 -25.51 10.35
C THR A 210 7.35 -24.57 11.52
N ILE A 211 6.61 -24.82 12.59
CA ILE A 211 6.61 -23.99 13.79
C ILE A 211 7.95 -24.09 14.48
N ALA A 212 8.64 -22.96 14.66
CA ALA A 212 9.86 -22.90 15.46
C ALA A 212 9.55 -22.63 16.95
N ALA A 213 10.50 -22.92 17.83
CA ALA A 213 10.31 -22.69 19.25
C ALA A 213 10.08 -21.20 19.57
N GLU A 214 10.74 -20.32 18.86
CA GLU A 214 10.62 -18.87 18.96
C GLU A 214 9.24 -18.34 18.54
N ASP A 215 8.53 -19.04 17.63
CA ASP A 215 7.19 -18.66 17.21
C ASP A 215 6.14 -18.91 18.31
N LEU A 216 6.43 -19.81 19.26
CA LEU A 216 5.56 -20.14 20.38
C LEU A 216 5.84 -19.32 21.64
N GLU A 217 6.99 -18.65 21.70
CA GLU A 217 7.32 -17.72 22.76
C GLU A 217 6.53 -16.42 22.55
N GLN A 218 5.34 -16.32 23.14
CA GLN A 218 4.64 -15.04 23.17
C GLN A 218 5.53 -14.02 23.87
N GLU A 219 5.87 -12.92 23.22
CA GLU A 219 6.41 -11.77 23.92
C GLU A 219 5.39 -11.38 25.00
N GLU A 220 5.74 -11.63 26.29
CA GLU A 220 5.02 -11.01 27.40
C GLU A 220 5.17 -9.49 27.22
N VAL A 221 4.20 -8.88 26.54
CA VAL A 221 4.05 -7.43 26.53
C VAL A 221 3.72 -7.05 27.97
N THR A 222 4.77 -6.76 28.72
CA THR A 222 4.64 -6.19 30.06
C THR A 222 3.92 -4.83 29.93
N PRO A 223 2.85 -4.59 30.67
CA PRO A 223 2.01 -3.40 30.57
C PRO A 223 2.74 -2.09 30.90
#